data_2725dcd17761f3bd7e1c5948c06da8b0
#
_entry.id   2725dcd17761f3bd7e1c5948c06da8b0
#
_cell.length_a   1.000
_cell.length_b   1.000
_cell.length_c   1.000
_cell.angle_alpha   90.00
_cell.angle_beta   90.00
_cell.angle_gamma   90.00
#
_symmetry.space_group_name_H-M   'P 1'
#
loop_
_entity.id
_entity.type
_entity.pdbx_description
1 polymer ?
#
loop_
_entity_poly.entity_id
_entity_poly.type
_entity_poly.pdbx_seq_one_letter_code
_entity_poly.pdbx_strand_id
1 'polypeptide(L)'
;MRVISGRYKGKKLLGFDTQGTRPTMDRVKESLFGTIQNYIKNSVFLDLFAGSGSIGIEALSNGASKCYFVDNGKDILKILNNNLNGIENSVILNKDYIQALNYFKDKGIKFDIIYIDPPYHLSLANKALNLVRELDLLKQNGIIIIEYEEEVIFDLYPLLKNKRYGKTNIKILENK
;
A
#
# COMPACT_ATOMS: atom_id res chain seq x y z
N MET A 1 12.25 10.50 -4.83
CA MET A 1 11.51 9.28 -5.20
C MET A 1 11.10 9.32 -6.66
N ARG A 2 10.97 8.17 -7.27
CA ARG A 2 10.52 8.02 -8.65
C ARG A 2 9.76 6.71 -8.84
N VAL A 3 8.98 6.62 -9.89
CA VAL A 3 8.40 5.36 -10.35
C VAL A 3 9.51 4.51 -10.98
N ILE A 4 9.64 3.26 -10.54
CA ILE A 4 10.76 2.38 -10.90
C ILE A 4 10.52 1.64 -12.20
N SER A 5 9.28 1.22 -12.45
CA SER A 5 8.93 0.38 -13.59
C SER A 5 7.54 0.67 -14.13
N GLY A 6 7.20 0.09 -15.28
CA GLY A 6 5.89 0.16 -15.88
C GLY A 6 5.62 1.43 -16.69
N ARG A 7 4.33 1.72 -16.88
CA ARG A 7 3.83 2.81 -17.74
C ARG A 7 4.37 4.18 -17.38
N TYR A 8 4.51 4.46 -16.07
CA TYR A 8 4.94 5.77 -15.58
C TYR A 8 6.41 5.78 -15.14
N LYS A 9 7.22 4.81 -15.55
CA LYS A 9 8.65 4.70 -15.21
C LYS A 9 9.37 6.03 -15.38
N GLY A 10 10.13 6.41 -14.36
CA GLY A 10 10.93 7.64 -14.34
C GLY A 10 10.18 8.88 -13.86
N LYS A 11 8.85 8.82 -13.68
CA LYS A 11 8.10 9.93 -13.09
C LYS A 11 8.64 10.26 -11.70
N LYS A 12 9.05 11.51 -11.51
CA LYS A 12 9.51 12.00 -10.21
C LYS A 12 8.32 12.22 -9.28
N LEU A 13 8.46 11.81 -8.04
CA LEU A 13 7.45 11.95 -7.00
C LEU A 13 7.99 12.82 -5.87
N LEU A 14 7.15 13.72 -5.39
CA LEU A 14 7.44 14.48 -4.18
C LEU A 14 7.37 13.53 -2.98
N GLY A 15 8.34 13.64 -2.08
CA GLY A 15 8.35 12.92 -0.80
C GLY A 15 8.29 13.91 0.35
N PHE A 16 8.28 13.36 1.56
CA PHE A 16 8.49 14.14 2.77
C PHE A 16 9.99 14.36 2.96
N ASP A 17 10.40 15.52 3.49
CA ASP A 17 11.80 15.85 3.73
C ASP A 17 12.42 14.94 4.80
N THR A 18 12.84 13.75 4.37
CA THR A 18 13.66 12.85 5.18
C THR A 18 14.99 12.68 4.48
N GLN A 19 16.02 13.26 5.05
CA GLN A 19 17.38 13.14 4.52
C GLN A 19 17.85 11.68 4.47
N GLY A 20 18.33 11.24 3.32
CA GLY A 20 19.14 10.03 3.19
C GLY A 20 18.44 8.70 2.94
N THR A 21 17.12 8.66 2.68
CA THR A 21 16.37 7.40 2.56
C THR A 21 16.09 6.94 1.13
N ARG A 22 16.33 7.75 0.11
CA ARG A 22 15.84 7.53 -1.26
C ARG A 22 16.37 6.27 -1.98
N PRO A 23 17.67 5.95 -2.01
CA PRO A 23 18.15 4.75 -2.71
C PRO A 23 17.69 3.44 -2.04
N THR A 24 17.57 3.44 -0.72
CA THR A 24 17.09 2.27 0.05
C THR A 24 15.62 2.03 -0.22
N MET A 25 14.81 3.10 -0.23
CA MET A 25 13.36 3.02 -0.52
C MET A 25 13.10 2.54 -1.95
N ASP A 26 13.85 2.99 -2.93
CA ASP A 26 13.72 2.53 -4.32
C ASP A 26 14.05 1.04 -4.44
N ARG A 27 15.08 0.55 -3.75
CA ARG A 27 15.44 -0.87 -3.72
C ARG A 27 14.38 -1.75 -3.05
N VAL A 28 13.83 -1.28 -1.94
CA VAL A 28 12.74 -1.99 -1.23
C VAL A 28 11.52 -2.10 -2.14
N LYS A 29 11.13 -1.00 -2.77
CA LYS A 29 10.03 -0.95 -3.72
C LYS A 29 10.24 -1.88 -4.92
N GLU A 30 11.41 -1.83 -5.54
CA GLU A 30 11.78 -2.72 -6.65
C GLU A 30 11.69 -4.20 -6.25
N SER A 31 12.26 -4.56 -5.10
CA SER A 31 12.20 -5.94 -4.59
C SER A 31 10.78 -6.39 -4.24
N LEU A 32 9.99 -5.50 -3.63
CA LEU A 32 8.58 -5.79 -3.32
C LEU A 32 7.79 -6.06 -4.60
N PHE A 33 7.84 -5.17 -5.56
CA PHE A 33 7.08 -5.30 -6.81
C PHE A 33 7.57 -6.47 -7.67
N GLY A 34 8.85 -6.80 -7.63
CA GLY A 34 9.37 -8.04 -8.23
C GLY A 34 8.77 -9.31 -7.58
N THR A 35 8.55 -9.26 -6.27
CA THR A 35 7.96 -10.39 -5.53
C THR A 35 6.47 -10.57 -5.83
N ILE A 36 5.72 -9.48 -5.95
CA ILE A 36 4.26 -9.52 -6.12
C ILE A 36 3.81 -9.34 -7.58
N GLN A 37 4.72 -9.36 -8.54
CA GLN A 37 4.42 -9.06 -9.96
C GLN A 37 3.24 -9.85 -10.53
N ASN A 38 3.07 -11.10 -10.10
CA ASN A 38 1.98 -11.97 -10.58
C ASN A 38 0.60 -11.61 -10.02
N TYR A 39 0.54 -10.76 -8.99
CA TYR A 39 -0.71 -10.31 -8.36
C TYR A 39 -1.19 -8.96 -8.88
N ILE A 40 -0.32 -8.18 -9.53
CA ILE A 40 -0.57 -6.74 -9.82
C ILE A 40 -1.51 -6.55 -11.01
N LYS A 41 -1.28 -7.27 -12.11
CA LYS A 41 -2.03 -7.05 -13.35
C LYS A 41 -3.53 -7.20 -13.14
N ASN A 42 -4.29 -6.18 -13.53
CA ASN A 42 -5.74 -6.09 -13.39
C ASN A 42 -6.25 -6.08 -11.94
N SER A 43 -5.38 -5.91 -10.96
CA SER A 43 -5.77 -5.87 -9.54
C SER A 43 -6.46 -4.57 -9.16
N VAL A 44 -7.33 -4.66 -8.16
CA VAL A 44 -7.81 -3.51 -7.39
C VAL A 44 -6.92 -3.40 -6.15
N PHE A 45 -6.17 -2.32 -6.06
CA PHE A 45 -5.14 -2.08 -5.05
C PHE A 45 -5.63 -1.07 -4.00
N LEU A 46 -5.35 -1.34 -2.74
CA LEU A 46 -5.57 -0.40 -1.64
C LEU A 46 -4.22 -0.01 -1.00
N ASP A 47 -3.90 1.27 -1.03
CA ASP A 47 -2.81 1.89 -0.28
C ASP A 47 -3.42 2.57 0.94
N LEU A 48 -3.46 1.85 2.07
CA LEU A 48 -4.29 2.23 3.23
C LEU A 48 -3.72 3.39 4.05
N PHE A 49 -2.41 3.60 4.00
CA PHE A 49 -1.70 4.73 4.61
C PHE A 49 -0.80 5.34 3.53
N ALA A 50 -1.42 6.00 2.57
CA ALA A 50 -0.80 6.27 1.27
C ALA A 50 0.40 7.21 1.31
N GLY A 51 0.43 8.17 2.21
CA GLY A 51 1.51 9.15 2.28
C GLY A 51 1.71 9.85 0.93
N SER A 52 2.91 9.73 0.35
CA SER A 52 3.22 10.29 -0.97
C SER A 52 2.52 9.59 -2.14
N GLY A 53 1.95 8.41 -1.91
CA GLY A 53 1.33 7.58 -2.93
C GLY A 53 2.32 6.72 -3.74
N SER A 54 3.58 6.68 -3.36
CA SER A 54 4.64 5.99 -4.12
C SER A 54 4.32 4.52 -4.40
N ILE A 55 3.76 3.80 -3.44
CA ILE A 55 3.43 2.37 -3.59
C ILE A 55 2.24 2.16 -4.53
N GLY A 56 1.13 2.87 -4.29
CA GLY A 56 -0.05 2.74 -5.14
C GLY A 56 0.19 3.22 -6.57
N ILE A 57 1.00 4.25 -6.78
CA ILE A 57 1.41 4.72 -8.11
C ILE A 57 2.25 3.64 -8.81
N GLU A 58 3.17 3.00 -8.10
CA GLU A 58 3.95 1.88 -8.65
C GLU A 58 3.04 0.73 -9.09
N ALA A 59 2.01 0.40 -8.29
CA ALA A 59 1.02 -0.60 -8.65
C ALA A 59 0.27 -0.25 -9.93
N LEU A 60 -0.23 0.97 -10.04
CA LEU A 60 -0.90 1.47 -11.26
C LEU A 60 0.04 1.45 -12.47
N SER A 61 1.29 1.84 -12.29
CA SER A 61 2.32 1.81 -13.32
C SER A 61 2.58 0.40 -13.85
N ASN A 62 2.44 -0.62 -13.00
CA ASN A 62 2.68 -2.02 -13.33
C ASN A 62 1.42 -2.81 -13.69
N GLY A 63 0.30 -2.14 -13.93
CA GLY A 63 -0.90 -2.74 -14.50
C GLY A 63 -2.05 -3.02 -13.55
N ALA A 64 -2.03 -2.50 -12.31
CA ALA A 64 -3.23 -2.49 -11.48
C ALA A 64 -4.36 -1.76 -12.20
N SER A 65 -5.57 -2.27 -12.12
CA SER A 65 -6.72 -1.68 -12.81
C SER A 65 -7.23 -0.43 -12.10
N LYS A 66 -7.06 -0.36 -10.79
CA LYS A 66 -7.46 0.75 -9.94
C LYS A 66 -6.68 0.76 -8.64
N CYS A 67 -6.39 1.94 -8.13
CA CYS A 67 -5.81 2.10 -6.80
C CYS A 67 -6.58 3.13 -5.99
N TYR A 68 -6.95 2.75 -4.77
CA TYR A 68 -7.48 3.63 -3.75
C TYR A 68 -6.37 4.04 -2.81
N PHE A 69 -6.23 5.35 -2.61
CA PHE A 69 -5.24 5.96 -1.73
C PHE A 69 -5.97 6.56 -0.53
N VAL A 70 -5.66 6.07 0.66
CA VAL A 70 -6.27 6.55 1.90
C VAL A 70 -5.25 7.31 2.72
N ASP A 71 -5.55 8.55 3.03
CA ASP A 71 -4.82 9.36 3.97
C ASP A 71 -5.71 10.51 4.44
N ASN A 72 -5.43 11.12 5.58
CA ASN A 72 -6.18 12.24 6.12
C ASN A 72 -5.31 13.42 6.57
N GLY A 73 -4.02 13.35 6.38
CA GLY A 73 -3.10 14.46 6.65
C GLY A 73 -3.24 15.58 5.62
N LYS A 74 -3.57 16.80 6.06
CA LYS A 74 -3.81 17.94 5.16
C LYS A 74 -2.64 18.23 4.22
N ASP A 75 -1.41 18.23 4.72
CA ASP A 75 -0.21 18.48 3.92
C ASP A 75 0.20 17.25 3.12
N ILE A 76 -0.07 16.06 3.65
CA ILE A 76 0.12 14.79 2.94
C ILE A 76 -0.76 14.74 1.69
N LEU A 77 -2.03 15.10 1.80
CA LEU A 77 -2.98 15.12 0.69
C LEU A 77 -2.57 16.08 -0.43
N LYS A 78 -1.91 17.20 -0.12
CA LYS A 78 -1.35 18.10 -1.15
C LYS A 78 -0.25 17.41 -1.97
N ILE A 79 0.66 16.71 -1.29
CA ILE A 79 1.73 15.95 -1.93
C ILE A 79 1.15 14.82 -2.77
N LEU A 80 0.23 14.04 -2.20
CA LEU A 80 -0.45 12.94 -2.88
C LEU A 80 -1.17 13.42 -4.15
N ASN A 81 -1.97 14.48 -4.05
CA ASN A 81 -2.65 15.06 -5.20
C ASN A 81 -1.68 15.50 -6.30
N ASN A 82 -0.56 16.13 -5.92
CA ASN A 82 0.47 16.53 -6.87
C ASN A 82 1.07 15.30 -7.58
N ASN A 83 1.41 14.27 -6.82
CA ASN A 83 2.01 13.05 -7.37
C ASN A 83 1.05 12.29 -8.29
N LEU A 84 -0.25 12.35 -8.03
CA LEU A 84 -1.28 11.70 -8.84
C LEU A 84 -1.65 12.46 -10.10
N ASN A 85 -1.11 13.65 -10.32
CA ASN A 85 -1.34 14.39 -11.56
C ASN A 85 -0.85 13.58 -12.77
N GLY A 86 -1.74 13.33 -13.71
CA GLY A 86 -1.47 12.51 -14.90
C GLY A 86 -1.47 10.99 -14.66
N ILE A 87 -1.85 10.54 -13.47
CA ILE A 87 -2.01 9.11 -13.15
C ILE A 87 -3.49 8.72 -13.26
N GLU A 88 -3.79 7.82 -14.18
CA GLU A 88 -5.15 7.32 -14.38
C GLU A 88 -5.55 6.25 -13.36
N ASN A 89 -6.86 6.08 -13.14
CA ASN A 89 -7.45 5.04 -12.29
C ASN A 89 -7.06 5.15 -10.81
N SER A 90 -6.76 6.36 -10.35
CA SER A 90 -6.48 6.66 -8.96
C SER A 90 -7.69 7.31 -8.28
N VAL A 91 -7.98 6.92 -7.05
CA VAL A 91 -9.03 7.49 -6.21
C VAL A 91 -8.45 7.82 -4.85
N ILE A 92 -8.59 9.05 -4.40
CA ILE A 92 -8.17 9.47 -3.05
C ILE A 92 -9.40 9.46 -2.13
N LEU A 93 -9.26 8.83 -0.96
CA LEU A 93 -10.18 8.98 0.16
C LEU A 93 -9.50 9.79 1.27
N ASN A 94 -9.99 11.01 1.49
CA ASN A 94 -9.61 11.84 2.63
C ASN A 94 -10.37 11.35 3.88
N LYS A 95 -9.89 10.27 4.46
CA LYS A 95 -10.50 9.60 5.62
C LYS A 95 -9.39 8.95 6.46
N ASP A 96 -9.65 8.76 7.76
CA ASP A 96 -8.82 7.84 8.53
C ASP A 96 -9.08 6.38 8.06
N TYR A 97 -8.21 5.47 8.47
CA TYR A 97 -8.29 4.07 8.01
C TYR A 97 -9.58 3.35 8.43
N ILE A 98 -10.13 3.67 9.61
CA ILE A 98 -11.38 3.07 10.08
C ILE A 98 -12.55 3.53 9.22
N GLN A 99 -12.67 4.83 9.00
CA GLN A 99 -13.70 5.41 8.14
C GLN A 99 -13.60 4.89 6.70
N ALA A 100 -12.38 4.78 6.18
CA ALA A 100 -12.14 4.30 4.82
C ALA A 100 -12.55 2.82 4.68
N LEU A 101 -12.14 1.96 5.61
CA LEU A 101 -12.47 0.53 5.54
C LEU A 101 -13.98 0.29 5.66
N ASN A 102 -14.67 1.03 6.53
CA ASN A 102 -16.15 0.98 6.60
C ASN A 102 -16.81 1.50 5.32
N TYR A 103 -16.28 2.57 4.73
CA TYR A 103 -16.75 3.07 3.44
C TYR A 103 -16.66 1.99 2.35
N PHE A 104 -15.55 1.27 2.25
CA PHE A 104 -15.38 0.19 1.27
C PHE A 104 -16.37 -0.94 1.51
N LYS A 105 -16.60 -1.31 2.77
CA LYS A 105 -17.63 -2.30 3.13
C LYS A 105 -19.01 -1.89 2.66
N ASP A 106 -19.40 -0.65 2.95
CA ASP A 106 -20.71 -0.12 2.59
C ASP A 106 -20.92 -0.04 1.06
N LYS A 107 -19.84 0.21 0.32
CA LYS A 107 -19.85 0.24 -1.16
C LYS A 107 -19.68 -1.13 -1.81
N GLY A 108 -19.44 -2.18 -1.04
CA GLY A 108 -19.20 -3.52 -1.58
C GLY A 108 -17.88 -3.65 -2.35
N ILE A 109 -16.89 -2.81 -2.03
CA ILE A 109 -15.58 -2.80 -2.69
C ILE A 109 -14.65 -3.77 -1.95
N LYS A 110 -14.08 -4.72 -2.70
CA LYS A 110 -13.05 -5.63 -2.21
C LYS A 110 -11.77 -5.49 -3.02
N PHE A 111 -10.66 -5.88 -2.42
CA PHE A 111 -9.32 -5.67 -2.96
C PHE A 111 -8.61 -6.99 -3.28
N ASP A 112 -7.83 -6.97 -4.35
CA ASP A 112 -6.88 -8.02 -4.68
C ASP A 112 -5.59 -7.86 -3.87
N ILE A 113 -5.17 -6.61 -3.63
CA ILE A 113 -3.97 -6.28 -2.87
C ILE A 113 -4.28 -5.14 -1.89
N ILE A 114 -3.91 -5.34 -0.63
CA ILE A 114 -3.97 -4.31 0.41
C ILE A 114 -2.56 -4.09 0.96
N TYR A 115 -2.09 -2.84 0.91
CA TYR A 115 -0.81 -2.41 1.48
C TYR A 115 -1.04 -1.63 2.77
N ILE A 116 -0.37 -2.05 3.85
CA ILE A 116 -0.51 -1.49 5.19
C ILE A 116 0.87 -1.07 5.69
N ASP A 117 1.11 0.24 5.73
CA ASP A 117 2.33 0.85 6.27
C ASP A 117 1.95 2.05 7.15
N PRO A 118 1.46 1.81 8.37
CA PRO A 118 1.02 2.87 9.26
C PRO A 118 2.20 3.62 9.87
N PRO A 119 2.02 4.91 10.22
CA PRO A 119 3.07 5.65 10.89
C PRO A 119 3.36 5.05 12.27
N TYR A 120 4.60 4.68 12.53
CA TYR A 120 5.30 4.38 13.81
C TYR A 120 4.59 3.55 14.91
N HIS A 121 3.40 2.99 14.70
CA HIS A 121 2.69 2.24 15.74
C HIS A 121 2.24 0.87 15.26
N LEU A 122 2.89 -0.17 15.78
CA LEU A 122 2.57 -1.58 15.54
C LEU A 122 1.10 -1.92 15.81
N SER A 123 0.52 -1.28 16.84
CA SER A 123 -0.90 -1.46 17.16
C SER A 123 -1.82 -1.05 16.02
N LEU A 124 -1.44 -0.06 15.19
CA LEU A 124 -2.24 0.35 14.03
C LEU A 124 -2.23 -0.70 12.92
N ALA A 125 -1.10 -1.34 12.66
CA ALA A 125 -1.02 -2.43 11.67
C ALA A 125 -1.95 -3.59 12.06
N ASN A 126 -1.90 -4.02 13.31
CA ASN A 126 -2.77 -5.06 13.83
C ASN A 126 -4.26 -4.67 13.80
N LYS A 127 -4.58 -3.45 14.22
CA LYS A 127 -5.96 -2.94 14.20
C LYS A 127 -6.51 -2.88 12.77
N ALA A 128 -5.71 -2.38 11.83
CA ALA A 128 -6.10 -2.32 10.42
C ALA A 128 -6.30 -3.73 9.83
N LEU A 129 -5.38 -4.65 10.10
CA LEU A 129 -5.48 -6.04 9.66
C LEU A 129 -6.72 -6.74 10.21
N ASN A 130 -7.00 -6.58 11.51
CA ASN A 130 -8.20 -7.14 12.13
C ASN A 130 -9.47 -6.59 11.47
N LEU A 131 -9.52 -5.29 11.24
CA LEU A 131 -10.69 -4.64 10.64
C LEU A 131 -10.89 -5.06 9.17
N VAL A 132 -9.81 -5.20 8.41
CA VAL A 132 -9.86 -5.75 7.03
C VAL A 132 -10.50 -7.14 7.03
N ARG A 133 -10.13 -7.98 7.99
CA ARG A 133 -10.70 -9.33 8.14
C ARG A 133 -12.16 -9.30 8.57
N GLU A 134 -12.49 -8.54 9.60
CA GLU A 134 -13.87 -8.43 10.11
C GLU A 134 -14.85 -7.92 9.04
N LEU A 135 -14.42 -6.97 8.22
CA LEU A 135 -15.21 -6.40 7.15
C LEU A 135 -15.17 -7.21 5.84
N ASP A 136 -14.36 -8.27 5.80
CA ASP A 136 -14.20 -9.15 4.62
C ASP A 136 -13.84 -8.36 3.35
N LEU A 137 -12.78 -7.54 3.43
CA LEU A 137 -12.37 -6.64 2.33
C LEU A 137 -11.34 -7.23 1.37
N LEU A 138 -10.71 -8.36 1.72
CA LEU A 138 -9.73 -9.02 0.87
C LEU A 138 -10.41 -10.12 0.04
N LYS A 139 -10.25 -10.07 -1.27
CA LYS A 139 -10.74 -11.12 -2.17
C LYS A 139 -10.05 -12.45 -1.91
N GLN A 140 -10.69 -13.55 -2.27
CA GLN A 140 -10.06 -14.87 -2.29
C GLN A 140 -8.83 -14.84 -3.20
N ASN A 141 -7.73 -15.46 -2.77
CA ASN A 141 -6.42 -15.42 -3.40
C ASN A 141 -5.78 -14.00 -3.46
N GLY A 142 -6.37 -13.03 -2.79
CA GLY A 142 -5.76 -11.71 -2.60
C GLY A 142 -4.64 -11.76 -1.57
N ILE A 143 -3.82 -10.70 -1.56
CA ILE A 143 -2.69 -10.58 -0.65
C ILE A 143 -2.75 -9.30 0.18
N ILE A 144 -2.23 -9.38 1.39
CA ILE A 144 -1.98 -8.22 2.25
C ILE A 144 -0.47 -8.08 2.43
N ILE A 145 0.02 -6.88 2.24
CA ILE A 145 1.42 -6.52 2.43
C ILE A 145 1.51 -5.61 3.64
N ILE A 146 2.28 -6.00 4.65
CA ILE A 146 2.45 -5.21 5.88
C ILE A 146 3.92 -4.84 6.02
N GLU A 147 4.19 -3.55 6.13
CA GLU A 147 5.50 -3.00 6.45
C GLU A 147 5.57 -2.66 7.94
N TYR A 148 6.62 -3.11 8.63
CA TYR A 148 6.78 -2.92 10.07
C TYR A 148 8.25 -2.96 10.49
N GLU A 149 8.59 -2.32 11.60
CA GLU A 149 9.96 -2.28 12.12
C GLU A 149 10.22 -3.26 13.25
N GLU A 150 9.21 -3.59 14.06
CA GLU A 150 9.33 -4.53 15.20
C GLU A 150 8.55 -5.82 14.91
N GLU A 151 8.95 -6.90 15.57
CA GLU A 151 8.31 -8.21 15.34
C GLU A 151 6.87 -8.21 15.85
N VAL A 152 5.94 -8.56 14.96
CA VAL A 152 4.51 -8.63 15.23
C VAL A 152 3.98 -9.97 14.76
N ILE A 153 3.13 -10.59 15.58
CA ILE A 153 2.49 -11.85 15.27
C ILE A 153 1.19 -11.56 14.52
N PHE A 154 1.11 -11.99 13.26
CA PHE A 154 -0.07 -11.88 12.43
C PHE A 154 -0.63 -13.26 12.10
N ASP A 155 -1.47 -13.80 12.97
CA ASP A 155 -2.02 -15.17 12.82
C ASP A 155 -3.33 -15.23 12.00
N LEU A 156 -3.76 -14.10 11.43
CA LEU A 156 -5.08 -14.00 10.78
C LEU A 156 -5.13 -14.57 9.37
N TYR A 157 -4.01 -14.56 8.66
CA TYR A 157 -3.88 -15.08 7.30
C TYR A 157 -2.59 -15.88 7.17
N PRO A 158 -2.56 -16.91 6.29
CA PRO A 158 -1.34 -17.64 5.99
C PRO A 158 -0.21 -16.73 5.51
N LEU A 159 0.99 -16.95 6.04
CA LEU A 159 2.18 -16.24 5.60
C LEU A 159 2.64 -16.76 4.24
N LEU A 160 2.68 -15.88 3.23
CA LEU A 160 3.23 -16.16 1.92
C LEU A 160 4.74 -15.90 1.88
N LYS A 161 5.17 -14.75 2.40
CA LYS A 161 6.58 -14.35 2.40
C LYS A 161 6.90 -13.39 3.53
N ASN A 162 8.14 -13.46 4.02
CA ASN A 162 8.71 -12.50 4.96
C ASN A 162 10.07 -12.04 4.44
N LYS A 163 10.28 -10.72 4.36
CA LYS A 163 11.54 -10.12 3.93
C LYS A 163 11.97 -9.02 4.90
N ARG A 164 13.28 -8.84 5.05
CA ARG A 164 13.85 -7.79 5.87
C ARG A 164 14.80 -6.91 5.05
N TYR A 165 14.65 -5.61 5.20
CA TYR A 165 15.49 -4.58 4.58
C TYR A 165 15.99 -3.60 5.66
N GLY A 166 17.22 -3.78 6.15
CA GLY A 166 17.70 -2.98 7.27
C GLY A 166 16.83 -3.15 8.53
N LYS A 167 16.16 -2.09 8.95
CA LYS A 167 15.21 -2.10 10.07
C LYS A 167 13.77 -2.42 9.64
N THR A 168 13.48 -2.33 8.36
CA THR A 168 12.14 -2.54 7.81
C THR A 168 11.90 -4.01 7.50
N ASN A 169 10.80 -4.52 7.97
CA ASN A 169 10.32 -5.86 7.65
C ASN A 169 9.06 -5.77 6.79
N ILE A 170 8.93 -6.68 5.84
CA ILE A 170 7.74 -6.81 5.00
C ILE A 170 7.20 -8.23 5.13
N LYS A 171 5.96 -8.36 5.59
CA LYS A 171 5.20 -9.60 5.53
C LYS A 171 4.16 -9.54 4.41
N ILE A 172 4.06 -10.62 3.66
CA ILE A 172 3.02 -10.83 2.66
C ILE A 172 2.17 -12.00 3.13
N LEU A 173 0.89 -11.73 3.34
CA LEU A 173 -0.12 -12.68 3.77
C LEU A 173 -1.06 -12.95 2.60
N GLU A 174 -1.61 -14.17 2.50
CA GLU A 174 -2.51 -14.56 1.42
C GLU A 174 -3.85 -15.10 1.95
N ASN A 175 -4.94 -14.68 1.35
CA ASN A 175 -6.27 -15.20 1.62
C ASN A 175 -6.56 -16.39 0.69
N LYS A 176 -6.24 -17.56 1.16
CA LYS A 176 -6.50 -18.79 0.41
C LYS A 176 -7.95 -19.26 0.51
#